data_6dd604fd889fca9364bd1953b097e793
#
_entry.id   6dd604fd889fca9364bd1953b097e793
#
_cell.length_a   1.000
_cell.length_b   1.000
_cell.length_c   1.000
_cell.angle_alpha   90.00
_cell.angle_beta   90.00
_cell.angle_gamma   90.00
#
_symmetry.space_group_name_H-M   'P 1'
#
loop_
_entity.id
_entity.type
_entity.pdbx_description
1 polymer ?
#
loop_
_entity_poly.entity_id
_entity_poly.type
_entity_poly.pdbx_seq_one_letter_code
_entity_poly.pdbx_strand_id
1 'polypeptide(L)'
;VTKCLIDKISGLYAGDELTFRDKLASGIDNKSRMDTLEVFGDRVAGDAQADPKHHGGPDRVLHHFPREHYGHYRRMGLITAGQDAPAMGENISSVGLTEADIHIGDILSFGEVELQVTQPRSPCFKLNHQYGQRDFALAMQQTGMSGWFYRVLKPGIISCQDALILKQRRTDISVAEAMKLYFRPEFDAAAYDRLLSCEGLAASWVGSLQRRLERGSIEDWQMRLYGPDSLALN
;
A
#
# COMPACT_ATOMS: atom_id res chain seq x y z
N VAL A 1 -11.52 22.04 -3.73
CA VAL A 1 -10.40 22.98 -3.61
C VAL A 1 -9.12 22.23 -3.93
N THR A 2 -8.44 22.63 -5.01
CA THR A 2 -7.13 22.05 -5.39
C THR A 2 -6.09 22.44 -4.34
N LYS A 3 -5.32 21.45 -3.83
CA LYS A 3 -4.31 21.65 -2.79
C LYS A 3 -3.03 20.90 -3.13
N CYS A 4 -1.89 21.60 -3.17
CA CYS A 4 -0.60 20.93 -3.22
C CYS A 4 -0.36 20.18 -1.90
N LEU A 5 -0.16 18.86 -1.97
CA LEU A 5 0.13 18.01 -0.82
C LEU A 5 1.63 17.89 -0.61
N ILE A 6 2.37 17.72 -1.69
CA ILE A 6 3.83 17.61 -1.72
C ILE A 6 4.35 18.34 -2.95
N ASP A 7 5.34 19.17 -2.75
CA ASP A 7 5.96 19.95 -3.82
C ASP A 7 6.95 19.11 -4.65
N LYS A 8 7.70 18.22 -3.99
CA LYS A 8 8.63 17.29 -4.63
C LYS A 8 8.64 15.94 -3.93
N ILE A 9 8.61 14.86 -4.72
CA ILE A 9 8.69 13.50 -4.22
C ILE A 9 10.15 13.15 -3.84
N SER A 10 10.34 12.47 -2.71
CA SER A 10 11.65 12.06 -2.22
C SER A 10 12.31 11.00 -3.09
N GLY A 11 11.54 10.13 -3.74
CA GLY A 11 12.03 9.12 -4.65
C GLY A 11 10.94 8.41 -5.41
N LEU A 12 11.28 8.03 -6.66
CA LEU A 12 10.51 7.13 -7.52
C LEU A 12 11.32 5.85 -7.74
N TYR A 13 10.63 4.69 -7.78
CA TYR A 13 11.30 3.40 -7.83
C TYR A 13 10.52 2.42 -8.70
N ALA A 14 11.26 1.63 -9.50
CA ALA A 14 10.76 0.50 -10.26
C ALA A 14 11.82 -0.59 -10.35
N GLY A 15 11.41 -1.83 -10.60
CA GLY A 15 12.32 -2.96 -10.80
C GLY A 15 11.61 -4.07 -11.57
N ASP A 16 12.23 -4.54 -12.64
CA ASP A 16 11.68 -5.54 -13.57
C ASP A 16 12.01 -6.99 -13.19
N GLU A 17 12.89 -7.17 -12.21
CA GLU A 17 13.27 -8.49 -11.71
C GLU A 17 12.52 -8.84 -10.42
N LEU A 18 12.36 -10.13 -10.18
CA LEU A 18 11.85 -10.67 -8.93
C LEU A 18 12.98 -11.36 -8.19
N THR A 19 13.09 -11.09 -6.90
CA THR A 19 13.93 -11.88 -6.02
C THR A 19 13.20 -13.10 -5.50
N PHE A 20 13.94 -14.17 -5.20
CA PHE A 20 13.41 -15.41 -4.64
C PHE A 20 14.12 -15.68 -3.31
N ARG A 21 13.34 -15.66 -2.23
CA ARG A 21 13.78 -16.11 -0.90
C ARG A 21 12.94 -17.30 -0.49
N ASP A 22 13.58 -18.42 -0.14
CA ASP A 22 12.91 -19.67 0.24
C ASP A 22 11.79 -20.08 -0.75
N LYS A 23 12.05 -19.95 -2.05
CA LYS A 23 11.11 -20.20 -3.16
C LYS A 23 9.94 -19.20 -3.27
N LEU A 24 9.91 -18.14 -2.46
CA LEU A 24 8.92 -17.08 -2.56
C LEU A 24 9.41 -15.98 -3.49
N ALA A 25 8.65 -15.72 -4.56
CA ALA A 25 8.90 -14.57 -5.42
C ALA A 25 8.51 -13.28 -4.71
N SER A 26 9.39 -12.28 -4.76
CA SER A 26 9.18 -10.95 -4.18
C SER A 26 9.69 -9.87 -5.12
N GLY A 27 8.95 -8.77 -5.27
CA GLY A 27 9.40 -7.53 -5.91
C GLY A 27 9.72 -6.43 -4.89
N ILE A 28 9.85 -6.80 -3.59
CA ILE A 28 10.02 -5.79 -2.53
C ILE A 28 11.41 -5.18 -2.55
N ASP A 29 12.46 -5.97 -2.75
CA ASP A 29 13.86 -5.57 -2.58
C ASP A 29 14.62 -5.33 -3.90
N ASN A 30 13.92 -5.31 -5.02
CA ASN A 30 14.54 -5.26 -6.35
C ASN A 30 14.27 -3.98 -7.13
N LYS A 31 13.72 -2.97 -6.46
CA LYS A 31 13.44 -1.68 -7.07
C LYS A 31 14.67 -0.77 -7.00
N SER A 32 14.96 -0.12 -8.11
CA SER A 32 16.00 0.90 -8.24
C SER A 32 15.40 2.29 -8.34
N ARG A 33 16.17 3.31 -7.95
CA ARG A 33 15.76 4.69 -8.07
C ARG A 33 15.68 5.10 -9.54
N MET A 34 14.58 5.79 -9.87
CA MET A 34 14.28 6.31 -11.19
C MET A 34 14.10 7.83 -11.12
N ASP A 35 14.45 8.55 -12.18
CA ASP A 35 14.15 9.97 -12.29
C ASP A 35 12.69 10.21 -12.71
N THR A 36 12.17 9.31 -13.54
CA THR A 36 10.80 9.31 -14.03
C THR A 36 10.22 7.90 -14.05
N LEU A 37 8.90 7.78 -13.99
CA LEU A 37 8.18 6.55 -14.25
C LEU A 37 7.16 6.78 -15.35
N GLU A 38 7.10 5.87 -16.32
CA GLU A 38 6.02 5.78 -17.29
C GLU A 38 4.93 4.88 -16.69
N VAL A 39 3.74 5.45 -16.51
CA VAL A 39 2.63 4.84 -15.79
C VAL A 39 1.48 4.58 -16.77
N PHE A 40 1.08 3.33 -16.89
CA PHE A 40 -0.07 2.87 -17.67
C PHE A 40 -1.31 2.69 -16.78
N GLY A 41 -2.43 2.37 -17.38
CA GLY A 41 -3.68 2.17 -16.64
C GLY A 41 -3.65 0.97 -15.69
N ASP A 42 -2.77 0.01 -15.91
CA ASP A 42 -2.70 -1.28 -15.21
C ASP A 42 -1.31 -1.64 -14.66
N ARG A 43 -0.27 -0.87 -15.00
CA ARG A 43 1.13 -1.17 -14.62
C ARG A 43 2.02 0.07 -14.67
N VAL A 44 3.22 -0.07 -14.12
CA VAL A 44 4.36 0.84 -14.32
C VAL A 44 5.37 0.17 -15.24
N ALA A 45 5.93 0.90 -16.21
CA ALA A 45 6.98 0.39 -17.08
C ALA A 45 8.20 -0.04 -16.24
N GLY A 46 8.76 -1.23 -16.53
CA GLY A 46 9.92 -1.74 -15.84
C GLY A 46 9.68 -2.06 -14.36
N ASP A 47 8.43 -2.29 -13.93
CA ASP A 47 8.10 -2.70 -12.56
C ASP A 47 7.40 -4.06 -12.56
N ALA A 48 8.06 -5.07 -12.00
CA ALA A 48 7.54 -6.42 -11.91
C ALA A 48 6.71 -6.62 -10.62
N GLN A 49 5.59 -7.32 -10.75
CA GLN A 49 4.75 -7.74 -9.64
C GLN A 49 4.86 -9.25 -9.42
N ALA A 50 5.37 -9.66 -8.27
CA ALA A 50 5.63 -11.07 -7.95
C ALA A 50 4.38 -11.95 -7.89
N ASP A 51 3.22 -11.36 -7.70
CA ASP A 51 1.94 -12.08 -7.57
C ASP A 51 0.81 -11.17 -8.08
N PRO A 52 0.57 -11.16 -9.39
CA PRO A 52 -0.48 -10.32 -9.98
C PRO A 52 -1.88 -10.59 -9.43
N LYS A 53 -2.14 -11.82 -8.97
CA LYS A 53 -3.44 -12.22 -8.41
C LYS A 53 -3.72 -11.60 -7.05
N HIS A 54 -2.71 -11.52 -6.16
CA HIS A 54 -2.87 -11.06 -4.78
C HIS A 54 -2.27 -9.67 -4.53
N HIS A 55 -1.30 -9.25 -5.33
CA HIS A 55 -0.56 -7.99 -5.16
C HIS A 55 -0.66 -7.03 -6.35
N GLY A 56 -1.29 -7.44 -7.45
CA GLY A 56 -1.51 -6.65 -8.66
C GLY A 56 -2.96 -6.23 -8.87
N GLY A 57 -3.24 -5.84 -10.11
CA GLY A 57 -4.55 -5.40 -10.59
C GLY A 57 -4.69 -3.89 -10.63
N PRO A 58 -5.77 -3.39 -11.31
CA PRO A 58 -5.92 -1.97 -11.61
C PRO A 58 -6.03 -1.07 -10.37
N ASP A 59 -6.38 -1.64 -9.22
CA ASP A 59 -6.50 -0.89 -7.96
C ASP A 59 -5.17 -0.73 -7.21
N ARG A 60 -4.07 -1.33 -7.69
CA ARG A 60 -2.77 -1.39 -7.01
C ARG A 60 -1.62 -1.15 -7.96
N VAL A 61 -1.77 -0.19 -8.86
CA VAL A 61 -0.75 0.11 -9.89
C VAL A 61 0.49 0.74 -9.29
N LEU A 62 0.33 1.66 -8.33
CA LEU A 62 1.42 2.33 -7.65
C LEU A 62 1.27 2.20 -6.14
N HIS A 63 2.35 1.85 -5.46
CA HIS A 63 2.47 1.86 -4.01
C HIS A 63 3.19 3.12 -3.53
N HIS A 64 2.57 3.90 -2.65
CA HIS A 64 3.15 5.05 -1.98
C HIS A 64 3.45 4.73 -0.53
N PHE A 65 4.66 5.03 -0.07
CA PHE A 65 5.10 4.75 1.30
C PHE A 65 5.79 5.97 1.93
N PRO A 66 5.27 6.51 3.07
CA PRO A 66 5.87 7.61 3.79
C PRO A 66 7.25 7.27 4.34
N ARG A 67 8.23 8.12 4.07
CA ARG A 67 9.62 7.89 4.51
C ARG A 67 9.81 7.92 6.02
N GLU A 68 8.96 8.63 6.73
CA GLU A 68 8.94 8.74 8.18
C GLU A 68 8.83 7.37 8.86
N HIS A 69 8.13 6.43 8.23
CA HIS A 69 7.91 5.09 8.78
C HIS A 69 9.18 4.27 8.91
N TYR A 70 10.19 4.50 8.06
CA TYR A 70 11.49 3.83 8.19
C TYR A 70 12.15 4.10 9.54
N GLY A 71 12.08 5.35 10.03
CA GLY A 71 12.57 5.71 11.36
C GLY A 71 11.82 4.99 12.49
N HIS A 72 10.51 4.78 12.34
CA HIS A 72 9.69 4.02 13.27
C HIS A 72 10.08 2.54 13.29
N TYR A 73 10.18 1.89 12.14
CA TYR A 73 10.52 0.47 12.05
C TYR A 73 11.95 0.17 12.52
N ARG A 74 12.89 1.11 12.34
CA ARG A 74 14.24 1.00 12.95
C ARG A 74 14.18 1.02 14.47
N ARG A 75 13.42 1.95 15.07
CA ARG A 75 13.25 2.01 16.54
C ARG A 75 12.57 0.77 17.12
N MET A 76 11.68 0.13 16.34
CA MET A 76 11.07 -1.14 16.72
C MET A 76 11.99 -2.36 16.52
N GLY A 77 13.18 -2.18 15.94
CA GLY A 77 14.11 -3.26 15.63
C GLY A 77 13.66 -4.16 14.47
N LEU A 78 12.66 -3.74 13.68
CA LEU A 78 12.11 -4.52 12.58
C LEU A 78 12.94 -4.42 11.30
N ILE A 79 13.69 -3.32 11.14
CA ILE A 79 14.64 -3.11 10.04
C ILE A 79 15.96 -2.56 10.57
N THR A 80 17.02 -2.72 9.80
CA THR A 80 18.37 -2.25 10.13
C THR A 80 18.59 -0.80 9.69
N ALA A 81 19.68 -0.18 10.16
CA ALA A 81 20.04 1.21 9.83
C ALA A 81 20.28 1.44 8.33
N GLY A 82 20.73 0.42 7.59
CA GLY A 82 21.00 0.50 6.16
C GLY A 82 19.76 0.31 5.26
N GLN A 83 18.61 -0.07 5.84
CA GLN A 83 17.38 -0.27 5.09
C GLN A 83 16.58 1.04 5.03
N ASP A 84 16.38 1.55 3.82
CA ASP A 84 15.64 2.78 3.51
C ASP A 84 14.89 2.58 2.18
N ALA A 85 14.13 3.59 1.70
CA ALA A 85 13.37 3.52 0.46
C ALA A 85 14.25 3.01 -0.72
N PRO A 86 13.79 2.02 -1.48
CA PRO A 86 12.43 1.45 -1.57
C PRO A 86 12.23 0.12 -0.79
N ALA A 87 12.77 -0.01 0.39
CA ALA A 87 12.82 -1.28 1.12
C ALA A 87 11.43 -1.87 1.46
N MET A 88 10.33 -1.13 1.35
CA MET A 88 8.97 -1.66 1.48
C MET A 88 8.33 -2.02 0.12
N GLY A 89 9.09 -1.96 -0.99
CA GLY A 89 8.62 -2.25 -2.33
C GLY A 89 7.75 -1.16 -2.93
N GLU A 90 7.87 0.06 -2.41
CA GLU A 90 7.13 1.21 -2.91
C GLU A 90 7.64 1.70 -4.28
N ASN A 91 6.73 2.31 -5.05
CA ASN A 91 7.06 3.05 -6.27
C ASN A 91 7.29 4.53 -5.97
N ILE A 92 6.60 5.06 -4.96
CA ILE A 92 6.65 6.47 -4.56
C ILE A 92 7.01 6.54 -3.08
N SER A 93 8.03 7.34 -2.75
CA SER A 93 8.39 7.64 -1.38
C SER A 93 8.42 9.14 -1.15
N SER A 94 7.79 9.61 -0.08
CA SER A 94 7.69 11.04 0.24
C SER A 94 7.87 11.32 1.72
N VAL A 95 8.05 12.59 2.05
CA VAL A 95 8.08 13.12 3.42
C VAL A 95 6.96 14.16 3.56
N GLY A 96 6.30 14.20 4.72
CA GLY A 96 5.27 15.19 5.03
C GLY A 96 3.86 14.82 4.55
N LEU A 97 3.66 13.59 4.10
CA LEU A 97 2.33 13.06 3.75
C LEU A 97 2.22 11.63 4.30
N THR A 98 1.26 11.41 5.18
CA THR A 98 1.00 10.13 5.82
C THR A 98 -0.40 9.63 5.57
N GLU A 99 -0.72 8.43 6.04
CA GLU A 99 -2.03 7.80 5.95
C GLU A 99 -3.15 8.64 6.61
N ALA A 100 -2.80 9.56 7.50
CA ALA A 100 -3.76 10.47 8.14
C ALA A 100 -4.19 11.65 7.24
N ASP A 101 -3.35 12.01 6.27
CA ASP A 101 -3.53 13.20 5.43
C ASP A 101 -4.29 12.90 4.14
N ILE A 102 -4.20 11.66 3.66
CA ILE A 102 -4.78 11.18 2.41
C ILE A 102 -6.01 10.31 2.67
N HIS A 103 -7.04 10.39 1.83
CA HIS A 103 -8.32 9.71 2.04
C HIS A 103 -8.63 8.73 0.91
N ILE A 104 -9.41 7.71 1.22
CA ILE A 104 -9.90 6.76 0.22
C ILE A 104 -10.70 7.53 -0.84
N GLY A 105 -10.43 7.26 -2.11
CA GLY A 105 -11.07 7.92 -3.23
C GLY A 105 -10.53 9.30 -3.59
N ASP A 106 -9.56 9.86 -2.83
CA ASP A 106 -8.90 11.11 -3.22
C ASP A 106 -8.36 11.02 -4.65
N ILE A 107 -8.67 12.01 -5.47
CA ILE A 107 -8.14 12.15 -6.83
C ILE A 107 -7.01 13.16 -6.82
N LEU A 108 -5.86 12.73 -7.34
CA LEU A 108 -4.64 13.52 -7.37
C LEU A 108 -4.11 13.65 -8.80
N SER A 109 -3.47 14.78 -9.10
CA SER A 109 -2.57 14.88 -10.26
C SER A 109 -1.12 14.78 -9.79
N PHE A 110 -0.33 14.05 -10.56
CA PHE A 110 1.10 13.90 -10.36
C PHE A 110 1.77 13.86 -11.73
N GLY A 111 2.48 14.93 -12.12
CA GLY A 111 2.96 15.12 -13.47
C GLY A 111 1.82 15.05 -14.49
N GLU A 112 1.93 14.18 -15.49
CA GLU A 112 0.90 13.95 -16.52
C GLU A 112 -0.22 13.01 -16.05
N VAL A 113 0.00 12.28 -14.93
CA VAL A 113 -0.86 11.17 -14.45
C VAL A 113 -1.94 11.69 -13.52
N GLU A 114 -3.13 11.13 -13.63
CA GLU A 114 -4.20 11.29 -12.63
C GLU A 114 -4.39 9.96 -11.87
N LEU A 115 -4.34 10.05 -10.54
CA LEU A 115 -4.35 8.94 -9.61
C LEU A 115 -5.58 8.99 -8.71
N GLN A 116 -6.09 7.83 -8.31
CA GLN A 116 -7.09 7.70 -7.26
C GLN A 116 -6.60 6.79 -6.14
N VAL A 117 -6.71 7.23 -4.90
CA VAL A 117 -6.40 6.42 -3.70
C VAL A 117 -7.45 5.33 -3.55
N THR A 118 -7.02 4.08 -3.45
CA THR A 118 -7.94 2.92 -3.46
C THR A 118 -8.01 2.19 -2.14
N GLN A 119 -6.88 1.96 -1.48
CA GLN A 119 -6.80 1.19 -0.24
C GLN A 119 -5.47 1.40 0.48
N PRO A 120 -5.39 1.20 1.81
CA PRO A 120 -4.14 0.96 2.50
C PRO A 120 -3.46 -0.31 1.98
N ARG A 121 -2.13 -0.41 2.11
CA ARG A 121 -1.46 -1.68 1.89
C ARG A 121 -1.82 -2.65 3.00
N SER A 122 -2.35 -3.80 2.65
CA SER A 122 -2.54 -4.93 3.58
C SER A 122 -1.21 -5.67 3.72
N PRO A 123 -0.53 -5.63 4.89
CA PRO A 123 0.74 -6.31 5.08
C PRO A 123 0.57 -7.83 5.04
N CYS A 124 1.60 -8.53 4.55
CA CYS A 124 1.59 -9.98 4.47
C CYS A 124 2.94 -10.59 4.88
N PHE A 125 2.95 -11.89 5.13
CA PHE A 125 4.10 -12.67 5.60
C PHE A 125 5.36 -12.54 4.73
N LYS A 126 5.27 -12.09 3.48
CA LYS A 126 6.44 -11.82 2.65
C LYS A 126 7.37 -10.78 3.28
N LEU A 127 6.82 -9.80 4.04
CA LEU A 127 7.62 -8.87 4.83
C LEU A 127 8.41 -9.58 5.94
N ASN A 128 7.78 -10.55 6.61
CA ASN A 128 8.44 -11.32 7.66
C ASN A 128 9.68 -12.04 7.11
N HIS A 129 9.52 -12.71 5.95
CA HIS A 129 10.61 -13.39 5.27
C HIS A 129 11.68 -12.42 4.77
N GLN A 130 11.27 -11.30 4.19
CA GLN A 130 12.16 -10.27 3.66
C GLN A 130 13.14 -9.76 4.73
N TYR A 131 12.66 -9.55 5.94
CA TYR A 131 13.43 -8.93 7.02
C TYR A 131 13.86 -9.91 8.12
N GLY A 132 13.50 -11.19 8.02
CA GLY A 132 13.79 -12.18 9.06
C GLY A 132 13.10 -11.88 10.39
N GLN A 133 11.95 -11.19 10.35
CA GLN A 133 11.19 -10.72 11.52
C GLN A 133 9.79 -11.31 11.49
N ARG A 134 9.53 -12.33 12.33
CA ARG A 134 8.28 -13.10 12.33
C ARG A 134 7.02 -12.24 12.41
N ASP A 135 7.03 -11.18 13.18
CA ASP A 135 5.87 -10.36 13.49
C ASP A 135 5.83 -9.03 12.74
N PHE A 136 6.64 -8.85 11.69
CA PHE A 136 6.69 -7.58 10.96
C PHE A 136 5.33 -7.23 10.33
N ALA A 137 4.69 -8.18 9.64
CA ALA A 137 3.39 -7.95 9.03
C ALA A 137 2.32 -7.58 10.06
N LEU A 138 2.34 -8.23 11.23
CA LEU A 138 1.45 -7.90 12.35
C LEU A 138 1.72 -6.50 12.89
N ALA A 139 2.98 -6.15 13.15
CA ALA A 139 3.36 -4.83 13.63
C ALA A 139 2.95 -3.72 12.65
N MET A 140 3.14 -3.94 11.35
CA MET A 140 2.69 -3.00 10.30
C MET A 140 1.17 -2.86 10.29
N GLN A 141 0.41 -3.95 10.45
CA GLN A 141 -1.05 -3.90 10.57
C GLN A 141 -1.50 -3.13 11.81
N GLN A 142 -0.88 -3.36 12.96
CA GLN A 142 -1.26 -2.73 14.22
C GLN A 142 -0.93 -1.23 14.27
N THR A 143 0.20 -0.83 13.67
CA THR A 143 0.60 0.57 13.60
C THR A 143 -0.15 1.35 12.53
N GLY A 144 -0.65 0.67 11.49
CA GLY A 144 -1.26 1.30 10.32
C GLY A 144 -0.27 2.01 9.40
N MET A 145 1.04 1.91 9.67
CA MET A 145 2.12 2.57 8.90
C MET A 145 2.48 1.72 7.66
N SER A 146 1.58 1.57 6.73
CA SER A 146 1.71 0.62 5.61
C SER A 146 1.81 1.26 4.23
N GLY A 147 1.56 2.57 4.12
CA GLY A 147 1.36 3.23 2.85
C GLY A 147 0.02 2.85 2.21
N TRP A 148 -0.16 3.26 0.98
CA TRP A 148 -1.40 3.06 0.23
C TRP A 148 -1.15 2.81 -1.24
N PHE A 149 -2.19 2.35 -1.93
CA PHE A 149 -2.17 2.12 -3.37
C PHE A 149 -3.00 3.13 -4.13
N TYR A 150 -2.61 3.28 -5.39
CA TYR A 150 -3.36 4.06 -6.37
C TYR A 150 -3.81 3.20 -7.54
N ARG A 151 -5.01 3.52 -8.04
CA ARG A 151 -5.44 3.23 -9.41
C ARG A 151 -5.10 4.43 -10.30
N VAL A 152 -4.88 4.16 -11.57
CA VAL A 152 -4.55 5.18 -12.58
C VAL A 152 -5.82 5.53 -13.33
N LEU A 153 -6.22 6.81 -13.26
CA LEU A 153 -7.36 7.34 -14.01
C LEU A 153 -6.94 7.89 -15.37
N LYS A 154 -5.73 8.47 -15.42
CA LYS A 154 -5.10 8.96 -16.65
C LYS A 154 -3.64 8.53 -16.66
N PRO A 155 -3.17 7.77 -17.67
CA PRO A 155 -1.77 7.38 -17.82
C PRO A 155 -0.89 8.56 -18.26
N GLY A 156 0.43 8.41 -18.12
CA GLY A 156 1.41 9.39 -18.51
C GLY A 156 2.75 9.20 -17.79
N ILE A 157 3.56 10.24 -17.76
CA ILE A 157 4.87 10.25 -17.13
C ILE A 157 4.81 11.07 -15.83
N ILE A 158 5.47 10.57 -14.79
CA ILE A 158 5.70 11.25 -13.51
C ILE A 158 7.20 11.40 -13.26
N SER A 159 7.59 12.52 -12.62
CA SER A 159 8.96 12.82 -12.23
C SER A 159 9.06 13.14 -10.74
N CYS A 160 10.24 12.93 -10.15
CA CYS A 160 10.53 13.38 -8.77
C CYS A 160 10.38 14.90 -8.60
N GLN A 161 10.44 15.67 -9.69
CA GLN A 161 10.28 17.13 -9.66
C GLN A 161 8.82 17.58 -9.72
N ASP A 162 7.89 16.67 -10.01
CA ASP A 162 6.47 17.00 -10.11
C ASP A 162 5.85 17.09 -8.71
N ALA A 163 4.93 18.04 -8.56
CA ALA A 163 4.13 18.16 -7.35
C ALA A 163 2.99 17.12 -7.33
N LEU A 164 2.69 16.60 -6.15
CA LEU A 164 1.51 15.80 -5.89
C LEU A 164 0.38 16.71 -5.42
N ILE A 165 -0.67 16.84 -6.22
CA ILE A 165 -1.73 17.82 -6.03
C ILE A 165 -3.07 17.11 -5.82
N LEU A 166 -3.74 17.36 -4.70
CA LEU A 166 -5.11 16.93 -4.46
C LEU A 166 -6.05 17.74 -5.37
N LYS A 167 -6.73 17.05 -6.27
CA LYS A 167 -7.74 17.61 -7.18
C LYS A 167 -9.13 17.57 -6.55
N GLN A 168 -9.47 16.44 -5.94
CA GLN A 168 -10.77 16.21 -5.34
C GLN A 168 -10.68 15.24 -4.17
N ARG A 169 -11.29 15.60 -3.06
CA ARG A 169 -11.56 14.69 -1.93
C ARG A 169 -12.97 14.10 -2.09
N ARG A 170 -13.07 12.77 -2.03
CA ARG A 170 -14.31 12.04 -2.28
C ARG A 170 -14.98 11.55 -1.00
N THR A 171 -14.20 11.32 0.07
CA THR A 171 -14.70 10.78 1.34
C THR A 171 -14.05 11.48 2.53
N ASP A 172 -14.62 11.30 3.71
CA ASP A 172 -14.07 11.75 4.99
C ASP A 172 -13.17 10.70 5.65
N ILE A 173 -13.06 9.47 5.07
CA ILE A 173 -12.29 8.38 5.63
C ILE A 173 -10.85 8.45 5.14
N SER A 174 -9.92 8.78 6.04
CA SER A 174 -8.50 8.72 5.75
C SER A 174 -8.02 7.28 5.56
N VAL A 175 -6.86 7.11 4.90
CA VAL A 175 -6.20 5.79 4.77
C VAL A 175 -5.90 5.20 6.15
N ALA A 176 -5.49 6.01 7.13
CA ALA A 176 -5.28 5.58 8.51
C ALA A 176 -6.57 5.09 9.18
N GLU A 177 -7.68 5.79 8.97
CA GLU A 177 -8.97 5.36 9.49
C GLU A 177 -9.48 4.09 8.79
N ALA A 178 -9.33 4.00 7.48
CA ALA A 178 -9.68 2.80 6.72
C ALA A 178 -8.93 1.57 7.23
N MET A 179 -7.63 1.71 7.54
CA MET A 179 -6.82 0.65 8.14
C MET A 179 -7.38 0.18 9.48
N LYS A 180 -7.72 1.11 10.37
CA LYS A 180 -8.32 0.82 11.69
C LYS A 180 -9.68 0.15 11.58
N LEU A 181 -10.55 0.61 10.68
CA LEU A 181 -11.89 0.05 10.49
C LEU A 181 -11.82 -1.36 9.90
N TYR A 182 -10.93 -1.59 8.92
CA TYR A 182 -10.81 -2.87 8.23
C TYR A 182 -10.16 -3.97 9.09
N PHE A 183 -9.13 -3.63 9.87
CA PHE A 183 -8.34 -4.58 10.67
C PHE A 183 -8.71 -4.58 12.15
N ARG A 184 -9.93 -4.18 12.49
CA ARG A 184 -10.47 -4.39 13.85
C ARG A 184 -10.57 -5.89 14.14
N PRO A 185 -10.23 -6.32 15.36
CA PRO A 185 -10.31 -7.73 15.73
C PRO A 185 -11.76 -8.22 15.93
N GLU A 186 -12.72 -7.29 16.16
CA GLU A 186 -14.12 -7.61 16.33
C GLU A 186 -14.91 -7.29 15.06
N PHE A 187 -15.96 -8.09 14.79
CA PHE A 187 -16.91 -7.82 13.72
C PHE A 187 -17.70 -6.52 14.01
N ASP A 188 -17.73 -5.64 13.01
CA ASP A 188 -18.42 -4.34 13.12
C ASP A 188 -19.07 -3.99 11.78
N ALA A 189 -20.36 -4.31 11.65
CA ALA A 189 -21.12 -4.05 10.43
C ALA A 189 -21.15 -2.56 10.05
N ALA A 190 -21.30 -1.67 11.05
CA ALA A 190 -21.37 -0.22 10.79
C ALA A 190 -20.03 0.32 10.25
N ALA A 191 -18.89 -0.19 10.75
CA ALA A 191 -17.57 0.15 10.22
C ALA A 191 -17.41 -0.32 8.76
N TYR A 192 -17.93 -1.50 8.43
CA TYR A 192 -17.88 -2.04 7.07
C TYR A 192 -18.78 -1.29 6.10
N ASP A 193 -19.99 -0.90 6.53
CA ASP A 193 -20.88 -0.07 5.72
C ASP A 193 -20.27 1.31 5.44
N ARG A 194 -19.59 1.91 6.42
CA ARG A 194 -18.85 3.17 6.20
C ARG A 194 -17.76 3.00 5.16
N LEU A 195 -16.95 1.92 5.22
CA LEU A 195 -15.92 1.65 4.20
C LEU A 195 -16.53 1.40 2.82
N LEU A 196 -17.63 0.64 2.75
CA LEU A 196 -18.32 0.35 1.49
C LEU A 196 -18.93 1.60 0.85
N SER A 197 -19.26 2.64 1.64
CA SER A 197 -19.72 3.92 1.12
C SER A 197 -18.62 4.78 0.48
N CYS A 198 -17.34 4.40 0.66
CA CYS A 198 -16.22 5.14 0.08
C CYS A 198 -16.15 4.94 -1.43
N GLU A 199 -16.46 6.00 -2.18
CA GLU A 199 -16.22 6.02 -3.62
C GLU A 199 -14.73 5.85 -3.93
N GLY A 200 -14.40 4.87 -4.76
CA GLY A 200 -13.01 4.57 -5.14
C GLY A 200 -12.34 3.45 -4.33
N LEU A 201 -12.99 2.90 -3.30
CA LEU A 201 -12.46 1.76 -2.55
C LEU A 201 -12.13 0.59 -3.51
N ALA A 202 -11.01 -0.07 -3.27
CA ALA A 202 -10.54 -1.19 -4.10
C ALA A 202 -11.54 -2.35 -4.11
N ALA A 203 -11.77 -2.94 -5.28
CA ALA A 203 -12.71 -4.04 -5.47
C ALA A 203 -12.43 -5.24 -4.55
N SER A 204 -11.16 -5.53 -4.27
CA SER A 204 -10.76 -6.60 -3.35
C SER A 204 -11.21 -6.34 -1.91
N TRP A 205 -11.18 -5.09 -1.45
CA TRP A 205 -11.67 -4.68 -0.15
C TRP A 205 -13.19 -4.73 -0.09
N VAL A 206 -13.87 -4.20 -1.13
CA VAL A 206 -15.32 -4.30 -1.26
C VAL A 206 -15.78 -5.75 -1.12
N GLY A 207 -15.21 -6.67 -1.91
CA GLY A 207 -15.58 -8.08 -1.86
C GLY A 207 -15.30 -8.74 -0.50
N SER A 208 -14.24 -8.34 0.20
CA SER A 208 -13.95 -8.86 1.55
C SER A 208 -14.95 -8.35 2.58
N LEU A 209 -15.29 -7.07 2.56
CA LEU A 209 -16.27 -6.47 3.47
C LEU A 209 -17.67 -7.07 3.27
N GLN A 210 -18.09 -7.26 2.02
CA GLN A 210 -19.36 -7.91 1.69
C GLN A 210 -19.41 -9.34 2.25
N ARG A 211 -18.37 -10.14 2.07
CA ARG A 211 -18.30 -11.50 2.66
C ARG A 211 -18.33 -11.49 4.19
N ARG A 212 -17.71 -10.49 4.85
CA ARG A 212 -17.81 -10.34 6.32
C ARG A 212 -19.25 -10.06 6.76
N LEU A 213 -19.94 -9.15 6.06
CA LEU A 213 -21.35 -8.82 6.35
C LEU A 213 -22.25 -10.04 6.14
N GLU A 214 -22.08 -10.78 5.04
CA GLU A 214 -22.84 -12.00 4.74
C GLU A 214 -22.65 -13.10 5.79
N ARG A 215 -21.40 -13.25 6.29
CA ARG A 215 -21.06 -14.30 7.27
C ARG A 215 -21.28 -13.90 8.73
N GLY A 216 -21.42 -12.61 9.03
CA GLY A 216 -21.40 -12.08 10.38
C GLY A 216 -20.09 -12.31 11.13
N SER A 217 -18.98 -12.47 10.42
CA SER A 217 -17.68 -12.80 11.00
C SER A 217 -16.52 -12.30 10.13
N ILE A 218 -15.34 -12.19 10.75
CA ILE A 218 -14.09 -11.81 10.09
C ILE A 218 -13.36 -13.09 9.66
N GLU A 219 -12.68 -13.03 8.52
CA GLU A 219 -11.78 -14.10 8.07
C GLU A 219 -10.55 -14.22 8.99
N ASP A 220 -9.99 -15.42 9.10
CA ASP A 220 -8.72 -15.66 9.76
C ASP A 220 -7.57 -14.99 8.98
N TRP A 221 -6.72 -14.24 9.69
CA TRP A 221 -5.57 -13.55 9.11
C TRP A 221 -4.25 -14.32 9.25
N GLN A 222 -4.26 -15.51 9.88
CA GLN A 222 -3.02 -16.26 10.14
C GLN A 222 -2.23 -16.53 8.86
N MET A 223 -2.90 -17.02 7.81
CA MET A 223 -2.25 -17.30 6.53
C MET A 223 -1.64 -16.04 5.90
N ARG A 224 -2.32 -14.90 5.99
CA ARG A 224 -1.80 -13.64 5.45
C ARG A 224 -0.64 -13.09 6.28
N LEU A 225 -0.71 -13.17 7.60
CA LEU A 225 0.28 -12.59 8.52
C LEU A 225 1.51 -13.46 8.68
N TYR A 226 1.37 -14.80 8.62
CA TYR A 226 2.44 -15.73 8.97
C TYR A 226 2.79 -16.73 7.87
N GLY A 227 1.96 -16.83 6.83
CA GLY A 227 2.18 -17.78 5.72
C GLY A 227 1.78 -19.21 6.02
N PRO A 228 2.07 -20.14 5.08
CA PRO A 228 1.65 -21.54 5.20
C PRO A 228 2.31 -22.28 6.37
N ASP A 229 3.49 -21.89 6.80
CA ASP A 229 4.21 -22.56 7.89
C ASP A 229 3.54 -22.35 9.26
N SER A 230 2.65 -21.37 9.38
CA SER A 230 1.87 -21.15 10.61
C SER A 230 0.84 -22.24 10.90
N LEU A 231 0.43 -22.98 9.87
CA LEU A 231 -0.54 -24.08 9.98
C LEU A 231 0.12 -25.40 10.45
N ALA A 232 1.45 -25.48 10.41
CA ALA A 232 2.21 -26.68 10.84
C ALA A 232 2.57 -26.68 12.33
N LEU A 233 2.26 -25.61 13.06
CA LEU A 233 2.63 -25.42 14.47
C LEU A 233 1.43 -25.56 15.47
N ASN A 234 0.26 -26.02 14.98
CA ASN A 234 -0.93 -26.27 15.80
C ASN A 234 -1.22 -27.77 15.91
#